data_4ef752108db59ccbe597cce6b51ca6e3
#
_entry.id   4ef752108db59ccbe597cce6b51ca6e3
#
_cell.length_a   1.000
_cell.length_b   1.000
_cell.length_c   1.000
_cell.angle_alpha   90.00
_cell.angle_beta   90.00
_cell.angle_gamma   90.00
#
_symmetry.space_group_name_H-M   'P 1'
#
loop_
_entity.id
_entity.type
_entity.pdbx_description
1 polymer ?
#
loop_
_entity_poly.entity_id
_entity_poly.type
_entity_poly.pdbx_seq_one_letter_code
_entity_poly.pdbx_strand_id
1 'polypeptide(L)'
;MSTNPTKPVREGEELNEQNLKSLLKENELIQSSDSELQVSQFSNGYSNLTYLLQIENKEYVLRRPPFAAPKRGHDMGREYKVLSRLQPIFNKAPKTHLFCEDIEVLGAPFYLMEKVQGEILTAKAAFKKQVSPKEFQTISDTWLNTFVDFHQIDYKAAGLEELGRPEGYVSRQVANW
;
A
#
# COMPACT_ATOMS: atom_id res chain seq x y z
N MET A 1 0.21 -20.42 3.99
CA MET A 1 0.73 -19.96 2.68
C MET A 1 -0.01 -18.69 2.32
N SER A 2 0.70 -17.59 2.09
CA SER A 2 0.08 -16.31 1.71
C SER A 2 -0.62 -16.48 0.36
N THR A 3 -1.90 -16.14 0.29
CA THR A 3 -2.70 -16.26 -0.94
C THR A 3 -2.72 -14.99 -1.77
N ASN A 4 -1.76 -14.12 -1.58
CA ASN A 4 -1.61 -12.93 -2.42
C ASN A 4 -0.68 -13.27 -3.59
N PRO A 5 -1.20 -13.71 -4.75
CA PRO A 5 -0.37 -14.21 -5.82
C PRO A 5 0.40 -13.06 -6.46
N THR A 6 1.69 -13.08 -6.28
CA THR A 6 2.59 -12.30 -7.11
C THR A 6 2.90 -13.06 -8.39
N LYS A 7 3.28 -12.34 -9.42
CA LYS A 7 3.73 -12.83 -10.73
C LYS A 7 5.08 -12.19 -11.04
N PRO A 8 5.82 -12.72 -12.00
CA PRO A 8 6.94 -11.99 -12.58
C PRO A 8 6.53 -10.57 -12.98
N VAL A 9 7.46 -9.64 -12.86
CA VAL A 9 7.24 -8.26 -13.28
C VAL A 9 6.87 -8.23 -14.75
N ARG A 10 5.92 -7.38 -15.14
CA ARG A 10 5.51 -7.24 -16.53
C ARG A 10 6.60 -6.53 -17.32
N GLU A 11 6.72 -6.89 -18.58
CA GLU A 11 7.61 -6.22 -19.54
C GLU A 11 7.33 -4.71 -19.58
N GLY A 12 8.38 -3.90 -19.42
CA GLY A 12 8.29 -2.43 -19.38
C GLY A 12 7.88 -1.86 -18.01
N GLU A 13 7.68 -2.70 -16.98
CA GLU A 13 7.38 -2.28 -15.60
C GLU A 13 8.51 -2.67 -14.62
N GLU A 14 9.70 -2.99 -15.13
CA GLU A 14 10.86 -3.36 -14.34
C GLU A 14 11.37 -2.17 -13.51
N LEU A 15 11.89 -2.47 -12.34
CA LEU A 15 12.50 -1.48 -11.45
C LEU A 15 14.00 -1.42 -11.67
N ASN A 16 14.61 -0.23 -11.52
CA ASN A 16 16.06 -0.12 -11.44
C ASN A 16 16.54 -0.68 -10.09
N GLU A 17 16.90 -1.96 -10.07
CA GLU A 17 17.30 -2.67 -8.86
C GLU A 17 18.56 -2.10 -8.22
N GLN A 18 19.50 -1.59 -9.03
CA GLN A 18 20.75 -1.01 -8.51
C GLN A 18 20.48 0.27 -7.70
N ASN A 19 19.69 1.19 -8.28
CA ASN A 19 19.30 2.43 -7.60
C ASN A 19 18.46 2.13 -6.35
N LEU A 20 17.54 1.16 -6.47
CA LEU A 20 16.68 0.75 -5.35
C LEU A 20 17.49 0.16 -4.20
N LYS A 21 18.44 -0.75 -4.46
CA LYS A 21 19.31 -1.32 -3.42
C LYS A 21 20.18 -0.28 -2.74
N SER A 22 20.71 0.69 -3.50
CA SER A 22 21.47 1.81 -2.94
C SER A 22 20.62 2.61 -1.96
N LEU A 23 19.42 3.00 -2.36
CA LEU A 23 18.48 3.71 -1.51
C LEU A 23 18.07 2.92 -0.26
N LEU A 24 17.82 1.62 -0.39
CA LEU A 24 17.47 0.76 0.74
C LEU A 24 18.60 0.69 1.76
N LYS A 25 19.86 0.63 1.30
CA LYS A 25 21.04 0.63 2.16
C LYS A 25 21.25 1.98 2.85
N GLU A 26 21.13 3.09 2.12
CA GLU A 26 21.24 4.45 2.67
C GLU A 26 20.21 4.70 3.79
N ASN A 27 19.04 4.06 3.70
CA ASN A 27 17.99 4.16 4.72
C ASN A 27 18.02 3.01 5.75
N GLU A 28 19.10 2.27 5.84
CA GLU A 28 19.33 1.19 6.82
C GLU A 28 18.27 0.06 6.77
N LEU A 29 17.55 -0.06 5.66
CA LEU A 29 16.56 -1.10 5.46
C LEU A 29 17.20 -2.45 5.12
N ILE A 30 18.39 -2.42 4.50
CA ILE A 30 19.24 -3.57 4.21
C ILE A 30 20.68 -3.31 4.65
N GLN A 31 21.47 -4.39 4.81
CA GLN A 31 22.86 -4.29 5.25
C GLN A 31 23.82 -4.09 4.07
N SER A 32 23.58 -4.74 2.94
CA SER A 32 24.42 -4.65 1.76
C SER A 32 23.64 -4.40 0.47
N SER A 33 24.15 -3.50 -0.36
CA SER A 33 23.65 -3.30 -1.73
C SER A 33 24.00 -4.46 -2.67
N ASP A 34 24.88 -5.37 -2.27
CA ASP A 34 25.24 -6.55 -3.05
C ASP A 34 24.28 -7.74 -2.78
N SER A 35 23.40 -7.60 -1.77
CA SER A 35 22.40 -8.62 -1.47
C SER A 35 21.50 -8.88 -2.68
N GLU A 36 21.14 -10.14 -2.86
CA GLU A 36 20.20 -10.54 -3.90
C GLU A 36 18.82 -9.93 -3.60
N LEU A 37 18.28 -9.22 -4.59
CA LEU A 37 16.92 -8.67 -4.55
C LEU A 37 16.03 -9.48 -5.48
N GLN A 38 14.95 -10.02 -4.95
CA GLN A 38 13.90 -10.64 -5.76
C GLN A 38 12.71 -9.70 -5.82
N VAL A 39 12.31 -9.36 -7.04
CA VAL A 39 11.16 -8.48 -7.31
C VAL A 39 10.06 -9.28 -7.97
N SER A 40 8.87 -9.19 -7.42
CA SER A 40 7.68 -9.74 -8.05
C SER A 40 6.52 -8.73 -7.96
N GLN A 41 5.53 -8.86 -8.83
CA GLN A 41 4.45 -7.89 -8.94
C GLN A 41 3.12 -8.50 -8.48
N PHE A 42 2.36 -7.74 -7.68
CA PHE A 42 1.00 -8.14 -7.33
C PHE A 42 0.07 -8.05 -8.56
N SER A 43 -0.72 -9.09 -8.77
CA SER A 43 -1.63 -9.16 -9.92
C SER A 43 -2.91 -8.33 -9.76
N ASN A 44 -3.25 -7.95 -8.53
CA ASN A 44 -4.45 -7.22 -8.17
C ASN A 44 -4.10 -5.77 -7.84
N GLY A 45 -4.25 -4.88 -8.77
CA GLY A 45 -4.03 -3.44 -8.61
C GLY A 45 -4.27 -2.75 -9.93
N TYR A 46 -5.33 -1.93 -9.99
CA TYR A 46 -5.77 -1.32 -11.26
C TYR A 46 -5.28 0.12 -11.43
N SER A 47 -4.88 0.78 -10.35
CA SER A 47 -4.49 2.19 -10.39
C SER A 47 -3.00 2.42 -10.20
N ASN A 48 -2.37 1.73 -9.25
CA ASN A 48 -0.94 1.86 -8.95
C ASN A 48 -0.25 0.52 -9.07
N LEU A 49 1.01 0.54 -9.48
CA LEU A 49 1.85 -0.64 -9.50
C LEU A 49 2.30 -0.98 -8.09
N THR A 50 2.18 -2.26 -7.75
CA THR A 50 2.53 -2.76 -6.42
C THR A 50 3.45 -3.96 -6.58
N TYR A 51 4.62 -3.90 -5.94
CA TYR A 51 5.66 -4.92 -6.02
C TYR A 51 5.94 -5.50 -4.64
N LEU A 52 6.30 -6.76 -4.62
CA LEU A 52 6.91 -7.42 -3.48
C LEU A 52 8.42 -7.44 -3.68
N LEU A 53 9.13 -6.89 -2.74
CA LEU A 53 10.59 -6.94 -2.66
C LEU A 53 10.98 -7.95 -1.58
N GLN A 54 11.84 -8.91 -1.92
CA GLN A 54 12.39 -9.88 -0.99
C GLN A 54 13.91 -9.74 -1.00
N ILE A 55 14.49 -9.36 0.12
CA ILE A 55 15.93 -9.11 0.28
C ILE A 55 16.35 -9.36 1.73
N GLU A 56 17.47 -10.05 1.95
CA GLU A 56 18.05 -10.32 3.28
C GLU A 56 17.01 -10.90 4.28
N ASN A 57 16.17 -11.83 3.84
CA ASN A 57 15.09 -12.43 4.63
C ASN A 57 14.00 -11.42 5.09
N LYS A 58 13.95 -10.24 4.50
CA LYS A 58 12.92 -9.23 4.72
C LYS A 58 12.00 -9.13 3.51
N GLU A 59 10.76 -8.74 3.76
CA GLU A 59 9.78 -8.50 2.71
C GLU A 59 9.23 -7.08 2.83
N TYR A 60 9.24 -6.36 1.71
CA TYR A 60 8.66 -5.02 1.61
C TYR A 60 7.65 -4.97 0.47
N VAL A 61 6.65 -4.13 0.62
CA VAL A 61 5.73 -3.78 -0.48
C VAL A 61 6.08 -2.40 -0.97
N LEU A 62 6.42 -2.30 -2.26
CA LEU A 62 6.68 -1.04 -2.94
C LEU A 62 5.44 -0.64 -3.74
N ARG A 63 5.01 0.62 -3.60
CA ARG A 63 3.95 1.19 -4.43
C ARG A 63 4.44 2.42 -5.17
N ARG A 64 4.11 2.47 -6.47
CA ARG A 64 4.40 3.59 -7.35
C ARG A 64 3.28 3.81 -8.38
N PRO A 65 3.18 4.99 -9.01
CA PRO A 65 2.28 5.18 -10.15
C PRO A 65 2.74 4.34 -11.34
N PRO A 66 1.84 4.05 -12.30
CA PRO A 66 2.22 3.48 -13.58
C PRO A 66 3.25 4.34 -14.32
N PHE A 67 4.08 3.73 -15.17
CA PHE A 67 5.14 4.44 -15.89
C PHE A 67 4.61 5.55 -16.82
N ALA A 68 3.41 5.39 -17.38
CA ALA A 68 2.76 6.36 -18.26
C ALA A 68 1.60 7.11 -17.58
N ALA A 69 1.54 7.15 -16.25
CA ALA A 69 0.42 7.77 -15.55
C ALA A 69 0.38 9.28 -15.72
N PRO A 70 -0.80 9.88 -15.92
CA PRO A 70 -0.95 11.31 -15.82
C PRO A 70 -0.63 11.77 -14.39
N LYS A 71 -0.08 12.98 -14.23
CA LYS A 71 0.33 13.55 -12.93
C LYS A 71 -0.81 13.68 -11.90
N ARG A 72 -2.06 13.59 -12.33
CA ARG A 72 -3.24 13.67 -11.44
C ARG A 72 -3.77 12.28 -11.12
N GLY A 73 -4.03 12.03 -9.83
CA GLY A 73 -4.70 10.81 -9.35
C GLY A 73 -3.79 9.74 -8.75
N HIS A 74 -2.45 9.92 -8.79
CA HIS A 74 -1.47 8.95 -8.30
C HIS A 74 -0.49 9.61 -7.31
N ASP A 75 -1.03 10.22 -6.28
CA ASP A 75 -0.24 10.94 -5.26
C ASP A 75 0.28 9.95 -4.20
N MET A 76 1.49 9.47 -4.42
CA MET A 76 2.17 8.55 -3.49
C MET A 76 2.50 9.20 -2.16
N GLY A 77 2.82 10.50 -2.16
CA GLY A 77 3.07 11.26 -0.94
C GLY A 77 1.84 11.33 -0.05
N ARG A 78 0.66 11.53 -0.65
CA ARG A 78 -0.61 11.50 0.06
C ARG A 78 -0.90 10.13 0.66
N GLU A 79 -0.73 9.05 -0.10
CA GLU A 79 -0.92 7.68 0.40
C GLU A 79 0.02 7.39 1.57
N TYR A 80 1.31 7.68 1.39
CA TYR A 80 2.32 7.53 2.43
C TYR A 80 1.98 8.32 3.70
N LYS A 81 1.58 9.59 3.55
CA LYS A 81 1.21 10.46 4.67
C LYS A 81 0.04 9.89 5.45
N VAL A 82 -1.01 9.43 4.77
CA VAL A 82 -2.16 8.79 5.43
C VAL A 82 -1.70 7.59 6.24
N LEU A 83 -0.98 6.66 5.65
CA LEU A 83 -0.54 5.44 6.33
C LEU A 83 0.40 5.73 7.50
N SER A 84 1.38 6.61 7.32
CA SER A 84 2.35 6.96 8.36
C SER A 84 1.71 7.67 9.57
N ARG A 85 0.64 8.44 9.34
CA ARG A 85 -0.10 9.12 10.41
C ARG A 85 -1.10 8.19 11.10
N LEU A 86 -1.66 7.24 10.38
CA LEU A 86 -2.62 6.28 10.94
C LEU A 86 -1.93 5.17 11.74
N GLN A 87 -0.79 4.68 11.30
CA GLN A 87 -0.14 3.51 11.88
C GLN A 87 0.05 3.58 13.41
N PRO A 88 0.45 4.72 14.03
CA PRO A 88 0.60 4.81 15.48
C PRO A 88 -0.70 4.69 16.28
N ILE A 89 -1.85 4.99 15.68
CA ILE A 89 -3.16 5.07 16.33
C ILE A 89 -4.14 4.02 15.84
N PHE A 90 -3.81 3.34 14.75
CA PHE A 90 -4.63 2.30 14.14
C PHE A 90 -3.74 1.15 13.67
N ASN A 91 -3.57 0.16 14.53
CA ASN A 91 -2.63 -0.96 14.36
C ASN A 91 -2.94 -1.89 13.18
N LYS A 92 -4.04 -1.67 12.46
CA LYS A 92 -4.38 -2.40 11.21
C LYS A 92 -3.88 -1.68 9.96
N ALA A 93 -3.38 -0.45 10.09
CA ALA A 93 -2.69 0.23 9.01
C ALA A 93 -1.27 -0.35 8.85
N PRO A 94 -0.82 -0.67 7.63
CA PRO A 94 0.52 -1.17 7.41
C PRO A 94 1.58 -0.13 7.82
N LYS A 95 2.68 -0.60 8.40
CA LYS A 95 3.81 0.26 8.76
C LYS A 95 4.50 0.72 7.49
N THR A 96 4.68 2.03 7.36
CA THR A 96 5.49 2.62 6.30
C THR A 96 6.96 2.65 6.69
N HIS A 97 7.86 2.44 5.73
CA HIS A 97 9.30 2.40 5.94
C HIS A 97 10.02 3.58 5.30
N LEU A 98 9.62 3.94 4.09
CA LEU A 98 10.33 4.94 3.27
C LEU A 98 9.37 5.60 2.30
N PHE A 99 9.53 6.91 2.08
CA PHE A 99 8.97 7.63 0.95
C PHE A 99 10.12 8.29 0.16
N CYS A 100 10.14 8.06 -1.14
CA CYS A 100 11.13 8.62 -2.05
C CYS A 100 10.43 9.50 -3.10
N GLU A 101 10.77 10.78 -3.11
CA GLU A 101 10.31 11.74 -4.11
C GLU A 101 11.25 11.85 -5.31
N ASP A 102 12.49 11.35 -5.14
CA ASP A 102 13.50 11.42 -6.17
C ASP A 102 13.15 10.49 -7.35
N ILE A 103 12.82 11.11 -8.46
CA ILE A 103 12.46 10.41 -9.70
C ILE A 103 13.64 9.72 -10.35
N GLU A 104 14.88 10.09 -10.03
CA GLU A 104 16.08 9.45 -10.61
C GLU A 104 16.25 8.01 -10.11
N VAL A 105 15.64 7.67 -8.98
CA VAL A 105 15.73 6.31 -8.44
C VAL A 105 14.90 5.33 -9.26
N LEU A 106 13.61 5.60 -9.44
CA LEU A 106 12.69 4.68 -10.15
C LEU A 106 11.80 5.37 -11.20
N GLY A 107 12.10 6.58 -11.61
CA GLY A 107 11.33 7.31 -12.64
C GLY A 107 10.05 7.98 -12.13
N ALA A 108 9.66 7.78 -10.88
CA ALA A 108 8.50 8.40 -10.24
C ALA A 108 8.60 8.30 -8.72
N PRO A 109 7.90 9.17 -7.96
CA PRO A 109 7.78 9.02 -6.52
C PRO A 109 7.18 7.65 -6.15
N PHE A 110 7.67 7.08 -5.05
CA PHE A 110 7.19 5.78 -4.56
C PHE A 110 7.33 5.70 -3.03
N TYR A 111 6.69 4.71 -2.43
CA TYR A 111 6.90 4.42 -1.03
C TYR A 111 6.99 2.92 -0.75
N LEU A 112 7.61 2.62 0.38
CA LEU A 112 7.74 1.26 0.92
C LEU A 112 6.92 1.13 2.19
N MET A 113 6.26 0.01 2.31
CA MET A 113 5.54 -0.40 3.52
C MET A 113 5.80 -1.87 3.83
N GLU A 114 5.44 -2.29 5.03
CA GLU A 114 5.48 -3.69 5.42
C GLU A 114 4.53 -4.53 4.55
N LYS A 115 4.90 -5.78 4.36
CA LYS A 115 3.98 -6.78 3.80
C LYS A 115 3.09 -7.32 4.92
N VAL A 116 1.83 -6.93 4.90
CA VAL A 116 0.84 -7.50 5.81
C VAL A 116 0.57 -8.95 5.42
N GLN A 117 0.72 -9.85 6.38
CA GLN A 117 0.42 -11.26 6.19
C GLN A 117 -1.09 -11.49 6.33
N GLY A 118 -1.66 -12.26 5.42
CA GLY A 118 -3.09 -12.56 5.46
C GLY A 118 -3.60 -13.14 4.16
N GLU A 119 -4.88 -13.44 4.16
CA GLU A 119 -5.57 -13.95 2.99
C GLU A 119 -6.57 -12.91 2.48
N ILE A 120 -6.55 -12.69 1.17
CA ILE A 120 -7.56 -11.86 0.53
C ILE A 120 -8.80 -12.72 0.30
N LEU A 121 -9.84 -12.45 1.07
CA LEU A 121 -11.11 -13.16 0.97
C LEU A 121 -11.93 -12.57 -0.18
N THR A 122 -11.75 -13.09 -1.38
CA THR A 122 -12.64 -12.82 -2.51
C THR A 122 -13.85 -13.76 -2.45
N ALA A 123 -14.97 -13.41 -3.10
CA ALA A 123 -16.13 -14.29 -3.22
C ALA A 123 -15.74 -15.70 -3.74
N LYS A 124 -14.86 -15.75 -4.75
CA LYS A 124 -14.32 -17.00 -5.30
C LYS A 124 -13.46 -17.78 -4.30
N ALA A 125 -12.65 -17.09 -3.51
CA ALA A 125 -11.81 -17.72 -2.48
C ALA A 125 -12.65 -18.24 -1.32
N ALA A 126 -13.65 -17.46 -0.87
CA ALA A 126 -14.60 -17.88 0.17
C ALA A 126 -15.37 -19.13 -0.24
N PHE A 127 -15.86 -19.18 -1.48
CA PHE A 127 -16.57 -20.33 -2.02
C PHE A 127 -15.67 -21.58 -2.11
N LYS A 128 -14.43 -21.44 -2.59
CA LYS A 128 -13.47 -22.55 -2.67
C LYS A 128 -13.05 -23.07 -1.29
N LYS A 129 -12.95 -22.22 -0.29
CA LYS A 129 -12.60 -22.60 1.08
C LYS A 129 -13.76 -23.17 1.88
N GLN A 130 -14.96 -23.15 1.33
CA GLN A 130 -16.18 -23.60 2.02
C GLN A 130 -16.33 -22.91 3.39
N VAL A 131 -16.13 -21.59 3.42
CA VAL A 131 -16.28 -20.79 4.64
C VAL A 131 -17.68 -21.03 5.21
N SER A 132 -17.73 -21.50 6.44
CA SER A 132 -19.00 -21.80 7.11
C SER A 132 -19.78 -20.51 7.42
N PRO A 133 -21.11 -20.56 7.58
CA PRO A 133 -21.91 -19.40 7.95
C PRO A 133 -21.42 -18.72 9.23
N LYS A 134 -20.94 -19.49 10.21
CA LYS A 134 -20.38 -18.96 11.47
C LYS A 134 -19.08 -18.18 11.25
N GLU A 135 -18.18 -18.71 10.44
CA GLU A 135 -16.94 -18.02 10.08
C GLU A 135 -17.23 -16.75 9.30
N PHE A 136 -18.18 -16.82 8.36
CA PHE A 136 -18.58 -15.64 7.58
C PHE A 136 -19.18 -14.54 8.49
N GLN A 137 -20.00 -14.92 9.46
CA GLN A 137 -20.54 -13.99 10.45
C GLN A 137 -19.41 -13.34 11.25
N THR A 138 -18.45 -14.13 11.75
CA THR A 138 -17.29 -13.60 12.49
C THR A 138 -16.45 -12.62 11.64
N ILE A 139 -16.23 -12.93 10.37
CA ILE A 139 -15.51 -12.05 9.44
C ILE A 139 -16.28 -10.75 9.24
N SER A 140 -17.60 -10.83 9.04
CA SER A 140 -18.46 -9.66 8.84
C SER A 140 -18.49 -8.75 10.05
N ASP A 141 -18.63 -9.32 11.25
CA ASP A 141 -18.63 -8.58 12.51
C ASP A 141 -17.27 -7.91 12.77
N THR A 142 -16.18 -8.63 12.50
CA THR A 142 -14.82 -8.09 12.62
C THR A 142 -14.57 -6.94 11.63
N TRP A 143 -15.04 -7.10 10.40
CA TRP A 143 -14.94 -6.07 9.38
C TRP A 143 -15.74 -4.82 9.78
N LEU A 144 -16.97 -5.00 10.23
CA LEU A 144 -17.84 -3.90 10.66
C LEU A 144 -17.22 -3.14 11.85
N ASN A 145 -16.77 -3.86 12.87
CA ASN A 145 -16.10 -3.24 14.01
C ASN A 145 -14.85 -2.46 13.59
N THR A 146 -14.03 -3.04 12.70
CA THR A 146 -12.84 -2.37 12.16
C THR A 146 -13.21 -1.11 11.38
N PHE A 147 -14.29 -1.15 10.61
CA PHE A 147 -14.81 0.00 9.87
C PHE A 147 -15.26 1.11 10.82
N VAL A 148 -15.99 0.76 11.89
CA VAL A 148 -16.43 1.72 12.91
C VAL A 148 -15.23 2.33 13.62
N ASP A 149 -14.28 1.52 14.09
CA ASP A 149 -13.05 1.98 14.75
C ASP A 149 -12.30 2.98 13.89
N PHE A 150 -12.16 2.67 12.59
CA PHE A 150 -11.50 3.54 11.63
C PHE A 150 -12.22 4.89 11.47
N HIS A 151 -13.56 4.90 11.41
CA HIS A 151 -14.35 6.12 11.24
C HIS A 151 -14.46 6.96 12.52
N GLN A 152 -14.13 6.39 13.68
CA GLN A 152 -14.05 7.12 14.94
C GLN A 152 -12.71 7.83 15.16
N ILE A 153 -11.73 7.62 14.29
CA ILE A 153 -10.43 8.29 14.39
C ILE A 153 -10.62 9.80 14.20
N ASP A 154 -10.13 10.56 15.17
CA ASP A 154 -10.02 12.01 15.02
C ASP A 154 -8.92 12.33 14.01
N TYR A 155 -9.33 12.60 12.79
CA TYR A 155 -8.41 12.89 11.68
C TYR A 155 -7.57 14.16 11.93
N LYS A 156 -8.06 15.12 12.75
CA LYS A 156 -7.29 16.32 13.11
C LYS A 156 -6.19 15.97 14.10
N ALA A 157 -6.52 15.24 15.16
CA ALA A 157 -5.53 14.73 16.11
C ALA A 157 -4.49 13.81 15.43
N ALA A 158 -4.90 13.11 14.36
CA ALA A 158 -4.00 12.33 13.52
C ALA A 158 -3.14 13.17 12.56
N GLY A 159 -3.31 14.50 12.51
CA GLY A 159 -2.57 15.38 11.60
C GLY A 159 -2.92 15.20 10.11
N LEU A 160 -4.18 14.84 9.83
CA LEU A 160 -4.69 14.58 8.47
C LEU A 160 -5.62 15.68 7.93
N GLU A 161 -5.84 16.76 8.67
CA GLU A 161 -6.79 17.82 8.33
C GLU A 161 -6.48 18.52 7.00
N GLU A 162 -5.22 18.63 6.64
CA GLU A 162 -4.80 19.26 5.37
C GLU A 162 -5.09 18.40 4.12
N LEU A 163 -5.44 17.10 4.29
CA LEU A 163 -5.72 16.19 3.19
C LEU A 163 -7.13 16.34 2.62
N GLY A 164 -7.98 17.11 3.27
CA GLY A 164 -9.36 17.31 2.86
C GLY A 164 -9.88 18.71 3.14
N ARG A 165 -11.06 18.99 2.62
CA ARG A 165 -11.85 20.20 2.90
C ARG A 165 -13.26 19.76 3.27
N PRO A 166 -13.51 19.40 4.56
CA PRO A 166 -14.81 18.87 4.98
C PRO A 166 -15.94 19.92 4.88
N GLU A 167 -15.63 21.20 5.18
CA GLU A 167 -16.61 22.27 5.14
C GLU A 167 -17.14 22.47 3.72
N GLY A 168 -18.47 22.49 3.59
CA GLY A 168 -19.16 22.69 2.33
C GLY A 168 -18.93 21.59 1.28
N TYR A 169 -18.51 20.38 1.71
CA TYR A 169 -18.23 19.27 0.78
C TYR A 169 -19.42 18.97 -0.15
N VAL A 170 -20.62 18.81 0.41
CA VAL A 170 -21.83 18.48 -0.35
C VAL A 170 -22.14 19.58 -1.37
N SER A 171 -22.10 20.86 -0.94
CA SER A 171 -22.37 21.99 -1.83
C SER A 171 -21.39 22.06 -3.00
N ARG A 172 -20.09 21.79 -2.74
CA ARG A 172 -19.08 21.73 -3.80
C ARG A 172 -19.29 20.56 -4.75
N GLN A 173 -19.72 19.40 -4.25
CA GLN A 173 -20.00 18.25 -5.12
C GLN A 173 -21.20 18.57 -6.02
N VAL A 174 -22.29 19.10 -5.47
CA VAL A 174 -23.48 19.48 -6.26
C VAL A 174 -23.14 20.53 -7.32
N ALA A 175 -22.30 21.52 -7.00
CA ALA A 175 -21.92 22.58 -7.95
C ALA A 175 -20.99 22.07 -9.08
N ASN A 176 -20.30 20.93 -8.88
CA ASN A 176 -19.39 20.33 -9.87
C ASN A 176 -20.07 19.29 -10.78
N TRP A 177 -21.33 18.98 -10.54
CA TRP A 177 -22.16 18.07 -11.34
C TRP A 177 -23.04 18.86 -12.29
#